data_e49c5a0a5f1de275198d335249f91652
#
_entry.id   e49c5a0a5f1de275198d335249f91652
#
_cell.length_a   1.000
_cell.length_b   1.000
_cell.length_c   1.000
_cell.angle_alpha   90.00
_cell.angle_beta   90.00
_cell.angle_gamma   90.00
#
_symmetry.space_group_name_H-M   'P 1'
#
loop_
_entity.id
_entity.type
_entity.pdbx_description
1 polymer ?
#
loop_
_entity_poly.entity_id
_entity_poly.type
_entity_poly.pdbx_seq_one_letter_code
_entity_poly.pdbx_strand_id
1 'polypeptide(L)'
;MKIVLIGAPGSGKGTLAAGLERRFGLKHLSFGQIVRGVAKTNPRVKALIDGGNMIDDALAKEILTGRINQPDCQKGFILDGFPRSLAQAKMLKEIMEIDFAIYLKISESEIFRRLGSRLSCPNCNAVYSRQNYNKDVCQTCGAKLEVRADDTTETIKKRIEIFNANVKDLLKFYKNQLLEIDAEGTPEAVVQAASNLIMKE
;
A
#
# COMPACT_ATOMS: atom_id res chain seq x y z
N MET A 1 -13.04 -12.70 -1.82
CA MET A 1 -13.16 -11.24 -1.63
C MET A 1 -11.87 -10.56 -2.08
N LYS A 2 -11.97 -9.50 -2.90
CA LYS A 2 -10.84 -8.76 -3.46
C LYS A 2 -10.97 -7.29 -3.09
N ILE A 3 -10.00 -6.77 -2.35
CA ILE A 3 -10.03 -5.41 -1.79
C ILE A 3 -8.88 -4.60 -2.39
N VAL A 4 -9.17 -3.35 -2.76
CA VAL A 4 -8.15 -2.35 -3.14
C VAL A 4 -8.04 -1.32 -2.04
N LEU A 5 -6.82 -1.00 -1.61
CA LEU A 5 -6.55 0.09 -0.66
C LEU A 5 -6.07 1.34 -1.39
N ILE A 6 -6.83 2.41 -1.28
CA ILE A 6 -6.51 3.74 -1.81
C ILE A 6 -6.09 4.64 -0.64
N GLY A 7 -5.01 5.38 -0.80
CA GLY A 7 -4.54 6.30 0.24
C GLY A 7 -3.13 6.81 -0.03
N ALA A 8 -2.81 7.96 0.52
CA ALA A 8 -1.52 8.61 0.37
C ALA A 8 -0.36 7.73 0.86
N PRO A 9 0.88 7.98 0.43
CA PRO A 9 2.06 7.42 1.09
C PRO A 9 1.98 7.66 2.60
N GLY A 10 2.29 6.68 3.43
CA GLY A 10 2.21 6.85 4.90
C GLY A 10 0.81 6.77 5.52
N SER A 11 -0.27 6.60 4.74
CA SER A 11 -1.64 6.54 5.28
C SER A 11 -1.95 5.29 6.13
N GLY A 12 -1.06 4.31 6.19
CA GLY A 12 -1.29 3.09 6.97
C GLY A 12 -1.90 1.92 6.20
N LYS A 13 -1.95 1.98 4.85
CA LYS A 13 -2.47 0.87 4.00
C LYS A 13 -1.90 -0.50 4.36
N GLY A 14 -0.58 -0.60 4.49
CA GLY A 14 0.06 -1.87 4.83
C GLY A 14 -0.33 -2.40 6.21
N THR A 15 -0.51 -1.51 7.19
CA THR A 15 -0.97 -1.86 8.54
C THR A 15 -2.43 -2.34 8.51
N LEU A 16 -3.29 -1.62 7.79
CA LEU A 16 -4.67 -2.02 7.57
C LEU A 16 -4.74 -3.38 6.86
N ALA A 17 -3.98 -3.54 5.77
CA ALA A 17 -3.95 -4.79 5.01
C ALA A 17 -3.56 -5.99 5.89
N ALA A 18 -2.51 -5.85 6.73
CA ALA A 18 -2.11 -6.90 7.65
C ALA A 18 -3.19 -7.22 8.72
N GLY A 19 -3.94 -6.21 9.16
CA GLY A 19 -5.08 -6.39 10.05
C GLY A 19 -6.22 -7.15 9.40
N LEU A 20 -6.60 -6.76 8.18
CA LEU A 20 -7.66 -7.41 7.41
C LEU A 20 -7.26 -8.83 6.95
N GLU A 21 -5.97 -9.06 6.61
CA GLU A 21 -5.43 -10.40 6.31
C GLU A 21 -5.67 -11.35 7.47
N ARG A 22 -5.34 -10.95 8.71
CA ARG A 22 -5.59 -11.77 9.90
C ARG A 22 -7.07 -12.01 10.18
N ARG A 23 -7.92 -11.02 9.89
CA ARG A 23 -9.35 -11.09 10.21
C ARG A 23 -10.17 -11.89 9.19
N PHE A 24 -9.87 -11.73 7.91
CA PHE A 24 -10.64 -12.32 6.81
C PHE A 24 -9.93 -13.48 6.09
N GLY A 25 -8.67 -13.77 6.45
CA GLY A 25 -7.88 -14.81 5.78
C GLY A 25 -7.50 -14.48 4.33
N LEU A 26 -7.55 -13.20 3.95
CA LEU A 26 -7.19 -12.71 2.61
C LEU A 26 -5.68 -12.51 2.51
N LYS A 27 -5.12 -12.70 1.31
CA LYS A 27 -3.69 -12.47 1.12
C LYS A 27 -3.36 -10.97 0.95
N HIS A 28 -2.48 -10.42 1.79
CA HIS A 28 -1.95 -9.07 1.60
C HIS A 28 -0.93 -9.04 0.45
N LEU A 29 -1.21 -8.23 -0.58
CA LEU A 29 -0.37 -8.00 -1.73
C LEU A 29 0.12 -6.54 -1.73
N SER A 30 1.30 -6.29 -1.18
CA SER A 30 1.92 -4.98 -1.25
C SER A 30 2.64 -4.80 -2.58
N PHE A 31 2.02 -4.07 -3.51
CA PHE A 31 2.60 -3.82 -4.83
C PHE A 31 3.96 -3.13 -4.74
N GLY A 32 4.12 -2.20 -3.81
CA GLY A 32 5.41 -1.56 -3.56
C GLY A 32 6.51 -2.54 -3.09
N GLN A 33 6.16 -3.59 -2.31
CA GLN A 33 7.13 -4.62 -1.94
C GLN A 33 7.48 -5.52 -3.13
N ILE A 34 6.49 -5.88 -3.94
CA ILE A 34 6.71 -6.69 -5.14
C ILE A 34 7.64 -5.97 -6.10
N VAL A 35 7.39 -4.69 -6.39
CA VAL A 35 8.24 -3.86 -7.26
C VAL A 35 9.65 -3.69 -6.69
N ARG A 36 9.82 -3.51 -5.38
CA ARG A 36 11.14 -3.50 -4.74
C ARG A 36 11.86 -4.86 -4.85
N GLY A 37 11.12 -5.95 -4.87
CA GLY A 37 11.68 -7.27 -5.19
C GLY A 37 12.30 -7.30 -6.60
N VAL A 38 11.55 -6.82 -7.59
CA VAL A 38 12.02 -6.70 -8.98
C VAL A 38 13.23 -5.75 -9.08
N ALA A 39 13.23 -4.65 -8.33
CA ALA A 39 14.30 -3.66 -8.32
C ALA A 39 15.67 -4.21 -7.85
N LYS A 40 15.69 -5.32 -7.10
CA LYS A 40 16.94 -5.97 -6.68
C LYS A 40 17.77 -6.48 -7.87
N THR A 41 17.12 -6.84 -8.96
CA THR A 41 17.74 -7.39 -10.18
C THR A 41 17.58 -6.48 -11.40
N ASN A 42 16.82 -5.37 -11.27
CA ASN A 42 16.55 -4.43 -12.36
C ASN A 42 16.91 -3.00 -11.95
N PRO A 43 18.12 -2.49 -12.36
CA PRO A 43 18.59 -1.15 -11.99
C PRO A 43 17.66 -0.01 -12.47
N ARG A 44 16.99 -0.17 -13.63
CA ARG A 44 16.04 0.82 -14.14
C ARG A 44 14.83 0.97 -13.22
N VAL A 45 14.26 -0.16 -12.78
CA VAL A 45 13.16 -0.15 -11.82
C VAL A 45 13.60 0.44 -10.48
N LYS A 46 14.81 0.12 -10.04
CA LYS A 46 15.40 0.68 -8.81
C LYS A 46 15.48 2.21 -8.88
N ALA A 47 16.03 2.78 -9.94
CA ALA A 47 16.14 4.23 -10.10
C ALA A 47 14.77 4.93 -10.10
N LEU A 48 13.74 4.32 -10.72
CA LEU A 48 12.37 4.86 -10.70
C LEU A 48 11.81 4.93 -9.29
N ILE A 49 11.86 3.84 -8.53
CA ILE A 49 11.27 3.80 -7.19
C ILE A 49 12.04 4.63 -6.16
N ASP A 50 13.38 4.67 -6.24
CA ASP A 50 14.21 5.49 -5.36
C ASP A 50 13.92 6.99 -5.59
N GLY A 51 13.63 7.39 -6.83
CA GLY A 51 13.19 8.73 -7.20
C GLY A 51 11.71 9.03 -6.94
N GLY A 52 10.97 8.10 -6.32
CA GLY A 52 9.54 8.26 -6.01
C GLY A 52 8.61 8.22 -7.22
N ASN A 53 9.09 7.77 -8.39
CA ASN A 53 8.30 7.66 -9.61
C ASN A 53 7.46 6.37 -9.62
N MET A 54 6.47 6.35 -10.50
CA MET A 54 5.74 5.12 -10.82
C MET A 54 6.51 4.32 -11.90
N ILE A 55 6.35 2.99 -11.88
CA ILE A 55 6.75 2.15 -13.01
C ILE A 55 5.71 2.29 -14.12
N ASP A 56 6.08 1.94 -15.34
CA ASP A 56 5.15 1.97 -16.47
C ASP A 56 4.00 0.94 -16.30
N ASP A 57 2.86 1.23 -16.94
CA ASP A 57 1.64 0.44 -16.74
C ASP A 57 1.76 -0.97 -17.33
N ALA A 58 2.55 -1.19 -18.39
CA ALA A 58 2.76 -2.51 -18.99
C ALA A 58 3.51 -3.42 -18.02
N LEU A 59 4.61 -2.94 -17.43
CA LEU A 59 5.36 -3.67 -16.41
C LEU A 59 4.53 -3.87 -15.14
N ALA A 60 3.73 -2.88 -14.75
CA ALA A 60 2.82 -3.01 -13.61
C ALA A 60 1.77 -4.11 -13.83
N LYS A 61 1.22 -4.22 -15.04
CA LYS A 61 0.26 -5.27 -15.44
C LYS A 61 0.89 -6.67 -15.38
N GLU A 62 2.09 -6.81 -15.95
CA GLU A 62 2.83 -8.08 -15.95
C GLU A 62 3.10 -8.56 -14.53
N ILE A 63 3.69 -7.71 -13.69
CA ILE A 63 4.02 -8.02 -12.29
C ILE A 63 2.76 -8.39 -11.50
N LEU A 64 1.68 -7.60 -11.64
CA LEU A 64 0.44 -7.84 -10.94
C LEU A 64 -0.18 -9.18 -11.36
N THR A 65 -0.33 -9.41 -12.66
CA THR A 65 -0.95 -10.63 -13.19
C THR A 65 -0.18 -11.87 -12.74
N GLY A 66 1.14 -11.84 -12.81
CA GLY A 66 1.97 -12.94 -12.31
C GLY A 66 1.77 -13.23 -10.82
N ARG A 67 1.52 -12.18 -10.00
CA ARG A 67 1.34 -12.33 -8.54
C ARG A 67 -0.05 -12.81 -8.14
N ILE A 68 -1.10 -12.28 -8.73
CA ILE A 68 -2.49 -12.64 -8.36
C ILE A 68 -2.88 -14.06 -8.78
N ASN A 69 -2.18 -14.62 -9.76
CA ASN A 69 -2.39 -16.00 -10.22
C ASN A 69 -1.73 -17.06 -9.31
N GLN A 70 -1.02 -16.64 -8.25
CA GLN A 70 -0.44 -17.59 -7.30
C GLN A 70 -1.52 -18.26 -6.44
N PRO A 71 -1.31 -19.51 -6.01
CA PRO A 71 -2.30 -20.28 -5.24
C PRO A 71 -2.78 -19.60 -3.95
N ASP A 72 -1.92 -18.80 -3.30
CA ASP A 72 -2.25 -18.08 -2.07
C ASP A 72 -3.24 -16.93 -2.26
N CYS A 73 -3.55 -16.54 -3.52
CA CYS A 73 -4.52 -15.51 -3.87
C CYS A 73 -5.92 -16.07 -4.20
N GLN A 74 -6.10 -17.39 -4.27
CA GLN A 74 -7.38 -17.99 -4.69
C GLN A 74 -8.56 -17.67 -3.77
N LYS A 75 -8.32 -17.55 -2.46
CA LYS A 75 -9.35 -17.17 -1.47
C LYS A 75 -9.71 -15.68 -1.51
N GLY A 76 -8.97 -14.90 -2.30
CA GLY A 76 -9.05 -13.46 -2.37
C GLY A 76 -7.81 -12.78 -1.81
N PHE A 77 -7.76 -11.45 -1.96
CA PHE A 77 -6.58 -10.68 -1.56
C PHE A 77 -6.92 -9.21 -1.28
N ILE A 78 -5.97 -8.55 -0.65
CA ILE A 78 -5.97 -7.11 -0.38
C ILE A 78 -4.81 -6.51 -1.16
N LEU A 79 -5.11 -5.66 -2.14
CA LEU A 79 -4.12 -5.01 -2.99
C LEU A 79 -3.75 -3.65 -2.41
N ASP A 80 -2.53 -3.52 -1.91
CA ASP A 80 -1.97 -2.30 -1.33
C ASP A 80 -1.00 -1.63 -2.29
N GLY A 81 -1.27 -0.37 -2.61
CA GLY A 81 -0.42 0.46 -3.45
C GLY A 81 -0.56 0.26 -4.95
N PHE A 82 -1.65 -0.35 -5.38
CA PHE A 82 -2.13 -0.44 -6.75
C PHE A 82 -3.67 -0.58 -6.73
N PRO A 83 -4.43 0.06 -7.67
CA PRO A 83 -3.96 1.01 -8.67
C PRO A 83 -3.58 2.38 -8.08
N ARG A 84 -2.76 3.15 -8.81
CA ARG A 84 -2.37 4.52 -8.45
C ARG A 84 -2.85 5.56 -9.45
N SER A 85 -3.41 5.15 -10.58
CA SER A 85 -3.97 6.02 -11.61
C SER A 85 -5.28 5.44 -12.16
N LEU A 86 -6.07 6.29 -12.84
CA LEU A 86 -7.28 5.84 -13.52
C LEU A 86 -6.97 4.79 -14.61
N ALA A 87 -5.85 4.93 -15.32
CA ALA A 87 -5.40 3.96 -16.32
C ALA A 87 -5.19 2.59 -15.69
N GLN A 88 -4.49 2.54 -14.56
CA GLN A 88 -4.27 1.30 -13.80
C GLN A 88 -5.58 0.72 -13.23
N ALA A 89 -6.52 1.56 -12.80
CA ALA A 89 -7.82 1.09 -12.32
C ALA A 89 -8.65 0.44 -13.43
N LYS A 90 -8.66 1.04 -14.62
CA LYS A 90 -9.30 0.46 -15.81
C LYS A 90 -8.65 -0.86 -16.22
N MET A 91 -7.31 -0.91 -16.25
CA MET A 91 -6.55 -2.13 -16.51
C MET A 91 -6.88 -3.24 -15.50
N LEU A 92 -6.97 -2.90 -14.21
CA LEU A 92 -7.34 -3.86 -13.17
C LEU A 92 -8.74 -4.42 -13.38
N LYS A 93 -9.70 -3.57 -13.77
CA LYS A 93 -11.08 -3.99 -14.09
C LYS A 93 -11.16 -4.97 -15.27
N GLU A 94 -10.27 -4.85 -16.25
CA GLU A 94 -10.17 -5.82 -17.35
C GLU A 94 -9.69 -7.20 -16.88
N ILE A 95 -8.90 -7.25 -15.81
CA ILE A 95 -8.34 -8.48 -15.27
C ILE A 95 -9.32 -9.12 -14.28
N MET A 96 -10.02 -8.31 -13.46
CA MET A 96 -10.90 -8.79 -12.40
C MET A 96 -11.85 -7.74 -11.86
N GLU A 97 -12.97 -8.16 -11.31
CA GLU A 97 -13.83 -7.32 -10.49
C GLU A 97 -13.28 -7.20 -9.06
N ILE A 98 -13.43 -6.00 -8.47
CA ILE A 98 -13.06 -5.68 -7.10
C ILE A 98 -14.33 -5.55 -6.27
N ASP A 99 -14.37 -6.20 -5.12
CA ASP A 99 -15.54 -6.16 -4.23
C ASP A 99 -15.57 -4.82 -3.45
N PHE A 100 -14.43 -4.37 -2.91
CA PHE A 100 -14.34 -3.15 -2.12
C PHE A 100 -13.09 -2.33 -2.48
N ALA A 101 -13.26 -1.01 -2.53
CA ALA A 101 -12.17 -0.04 -2.56
C ALA A 101 -12.20 0.76 -1.26
N ILE A 102 -11.19 0.61 -0.41
CA ILE A 102 -11.12 1.29 0.89
C ILE A 102 -10.20 2.50 0.78
N TYR A 103 -10.76 3.68 0.99
CA TYR A 103 -10.02 4.94 0.97
C TYR A 103 -9.65 5.38 2.38
N LEU A 104 -8.34 5.45 2.65
CA LEU A 104 -7.76 5.93 3.90
C LEU A 104 -7.56 7.44 3.83
N LYS A 105 -8.42 8.19 4.52
CA LYS A 105 -8.30 9.65 4.69
C LYS A 105 -7.26 9.96 5.75
N ILE A 106 -6.35 10.88 5.45
CA ILE A 106 -5.29 11.31 6.35
C ILE A 106 -4.81 12.71 5.96
N SER A 107 -4.44 13.52 6.94
CA SER A 107 -3.84 14.83 6.71
C SER A 107 -2.40 14.73 6.22
N GLU A 108 -1.95 15.76 5.49
CA GLU A 108 -0.59 15.81 4.98
C GLU A 108 0.43 15.90 6.12
N SER A 109 0.12 16.64 7.18
CA SER A 109 0.97 16.73 8.37
C SER A 109 1.22 15.36 9.01
N GLU A 110 0.18 14.53 9.11
CA GLU A 110 0.29 13.19 9.65
C GLU A 110 1.09 12.26 8.73
N ILE A 111 0.97 12.42 7.40
CA ILE A 111 1.81 11.70 6.43
C ILE A 111 3.29 11.97 6.69
N PHE A 112 3.70 13.26 6.79
CA PHE A 112 5.09 13.62 7.05
C PHE A 112 5.57 13.10 8.40
N ARG A 113 4.74 13.20 9.45
CA ARG A 113 5.05 12.66 10.78
C ARG A 113 5.32 11.15 10.75
N ARG A 114 4.46 10.38 10.04
CA ARG A 114 4.60 8.92 9.93
C ARG A 114 5.78 8.50 9.08
N LEU A 115 5.97 9.12 7.93
CA LEU A 115 7.05 8.74 7.01
C LEU A 115 8.43 9.16 7.55
N GLY A 116 8.52 10.32 8.20
CA GLY A 116 9.77 10.80 8.81
C GLY A 116 10.25 9.95 9.99
N SER A 117 9.35 9.19 10.62
CA SER A 117 9.69 8.26 11.72
C SER A 117 9.75 6.78 11.30
N ARG A 118 9.52 6.49 10.02
CA ARG A 118 9.40 5.12 9.53
C ARG A 118 10.75 4.40 9.44
N LEU A 119 10.75 3.19 9.96
CA LEU A 119 11.82 2.21 9.75
C LEU A 119 11.27 0.99 9.04
N SER A 120 12.08 0.35 8.24
CA SER A 120 11.71 -0.89 7.55
C SER A 120 12.80 -1.94 7.68
N CYS A 121 12.39 -3.18 7.75
CA CYS A 121 13.30 -4.31 7.70
C CYS A 121 13.59 -4.67 6.24
N PRO A 122 14.86 -4.65 5.78
CA PRO A 122 15.19 -5.02 4.41
C PRO A 122 15.00 -6.52 4.13
N ASN A 123 14.98 -7.35 5.17
CA ASN A 123 14.85 -8.80 5.06
C ASN A 123 13.38 -9.27 4.99
N CYS A 124 12.55 -8.92 5.99
CA CYS A 124 11.15 -9.40 6.07
C CYS A 124 10.11 -8.33 5.72
N ASN A 125 10.52 -7.11 5.37
CA ASN A 125 9.67 -5.96 5.05
C ASN A 125 8.75 -5.47 6.19
N ALA A 126 8.96 -5.92 7.44
CA ALA A 126 8.26 -5.39 8.60
C ALA A 126 8.51 -3.88 8.73
N VAL A 127 7.47 -3.15 9.13
CA VAL A 127 7.50 -1.68 9.25
C VAL A 127 7.36 -1.30 10.72
N TYR A 128 8.18 -0.35 11.15
CA TYR A 128 8.22 0.19 12.50
C TYR A 128 8.17 1.72 12.46
N SER A 129 7.90 2.34 13.59
CA SER A 129 7.99 3.78 13.77
C SER A 129 8.91 4.11 14.95
N ARG A 130 9.83 5.05 14.76
CA ARG A 130 10.68 5.57 15.85
C ARG A 130 9.87 6.20 16.99
N GLN A 131 8.60 6.52 16.77
CA GLN A 131 7.74 7.08 17.81
C GLN A 131 7.40 6.07 18.92
N ASN A 132 7.38 4.78 18.60
CA ASN A 132 7.00 3.71 19.52
C ASN A 132 7.95 2.49 19.49
N TYR A 133 9.05 2.58 18.74
CA TYR A 133 10.03 1.51 18.63
C TYR A 133 11.47 2.02 18.65
N ASN A 134 12.16 1.80 19.76
CA ASN A 134 13.49 2.37 20.03
C ASN A 134 14.66 1.43 19.67
N LYS A 135 14.39 0.20 19.19
CA LYS A 135 15.44 -0.74 18.80
C LYS A 135 15.81 -0.57 17.32
N ASP A 136 17.05 -0.91 16.98
CA ASP A 136 17.58 -0.88 15.61
C ASP A 136 17.48 -2.25 14.92
N VAL A 137 16.87 -3.23 15.55
CA VAL A 137 16.73 -4.59 15.04
C VAL A 137 15.27 -4.98 14.87
N CYS A 138 14.97 -5.73 13.84
CA CYS A 138 13.63 -6.23 13.55
C CYS A 138 13.20 -7.28 14.58
N GLN A 139 12.03 -7.12 15.21
CA GLN A 139 11.47 -8.11 16.13
C GLN A 139 11.17 -9.46 15.47
N THR A 140 10.85 -9.43 14.16
CA THR A 140 10.42 -10.62 13.44
C THR A 140 11.58 -11.51 12.99
N CYS A 141 12.72 -10.91 12.56
CA CYS A 141 13.81 -11.68 11.96
C CYS A 141 15.22 -11.26 12.42
N GLY A 142 15.35 -10.33 13.37
CA GLY A 142 16.62 -9.89 13.91
C GLY A 142 17.48 -9.00 13.01
N ALA A 143 17.10 -8.78 11.76
CA ALA A 143 17.86 -7.94 10.84
C ALA A 143 17.85 -6.47 11.26
N LYS A 144 18.90 -5.72 10.92
CA LYS A 144 18.99 -4.28 11.17
C LYS A 144 17.89 -3.53 10.44
N LEU A 145 17.25 -2.58 11.12
CA LEU A 145 16.25 -1.70 10.54
C LEU A 145 16.89 -0.52 9.81
N GLU A 146 16.27 -0.08 8.73
CA GLU A 146 16.76 0.98 7.87
C GLU A 146 15.65 1.98 7.53
N VAL A 147 16.02 3.24 7.30
CA VAL A 147 15.16 4.22 6.64
C VAL A 147 15.13 3.88 5.15
N ARG A 148 13.98 3.92 4.52
CA ARG A 148 13.87 3.65 3.08
C ARG A 148 14.49 4.80 2.27
N ALA A 149 15.13 4.47 1.15
CA ALA A 149 15.67 5.46 0.23
C ALA A 149 14.59 6.41 -0.33
N ASP A 150 13.34 5.91 -0.45
CA ASP A 150 12.18 6.68 -0.91
C ASP A 150 11.43 7.45 0.21
N ASP A 151 12.05 7.64 1.38
CA ASP A 151 11.49 8.40 2.51
C ASP A 151 12.27 9.71 2.81
N THR A 152 12.91 10.29 1.81
CA THR A 152 13.43 11.67 1.91
C THR A 152 12.28 12.67 1.81
N THR A 153 12.43 13.86 2.39
CA THR A 153 11.40 14.91 2.33
C THR A 153 10.97 15.23 0.90
N GLU A 154 11.92 15.32 -0.03
CA GLU A 154 11.66 15.59 -1.45
C GLU A 154 10.86 14.47 -2.11
N THR A 155 11.27 13.22 -1.89
CA THR A 155 10.59 12.06 -2.45
C THR A 155 9.19 11.91 -1.86
N ILE A 156 9.01 12.18 -0.57
CA ILE A 156 7.70 12.18 0.10
C ILE A 156 6.77 13.21 -0.57
N LYS A 157 7.21 14.47 -0.74
CA LYS A 157 6.44 15.52 -1.42
C LYS A 157 6.00 15.08 -2.81
N LYS A 158 6.94 14.62 -3.62
CA LYS A 158 6.66 14.14 -4.98
C LYS A 158 5.61 13.01 -5.00
N ARG A 159 5.71 12.05 -4.08
CA ARG A 159 4.74 10.95 -3.97
C ARG A 159 3.35 11.43 -3.55
N ILE A 160 3.26 12.46 -2.69
CA ILE A 160 2.00 13.10 -2.30
C ILE A 160 1.40 13.84 -3.51
N GLU A 161 2.19 14.59 -4.26
CA GLU A 161 1.74 15.29 -5.47
C GLU A 161 1.18 14.30 -6.50
N ILE A 162 1.90 13.21 -6.79
CA ILE A 162 1.43 12.14 -7.70
C ILE A 162 0.11 11.54 -7.19
N PHE A 163 -0.01 11.29 -5.89
CA PHE A 163 -1.25 10.76 -5.30
C PHE A 163 -2.40 11.76 -5.46
N ASN A 164 -2.20 13.03 -5.10
CA ASN A 164 -3.21 14.08 -5.17
C ASN A 164 -3.71 14.32 -6.61
N ALA A 165 -2.82 14.22 -7.59
CA ALA A 165 -3.17 14.34 -9.01
C ALA A 165 -4.09 13.21 -9.51
N ASN A 166 -4.08 12.04 -8.87
CA ASN A 166 -4.79 10.84 -9.34
C ASN A 166 -5.97 10.43 -8.46
N VAL A 167 -5.99 10.81 -7.18
CA VAL A 167 -6.94 10.26 -6.20
C VAL A 167 -8.39 10.55 -6.55
N LYS A 168 -8.72 11.75 -7.04
CA LYS A 168 -10.10 12.14 -7.38
C LYS A 168 -10.71 11.21 -8.44
N ASP A 169 -9.94 10.89 -9.47
CA ASP A 169 -10.39 10.01 -10.55
C ASP A 169 -10.52 8.55 -10.08
N LEU A 170 -9.62 8.10 -9.20
CA LEU A 170 -9.71 6.78 -8.58
C LEU A 170 -10.98 6.64 -7.71
N LEU A 171 -11.26 7.63 -6.85
CA LEU A 171 -12.46 7.60 -6.00
C LEU A 171 -13.73 7.62 -6.84
N LYS A 172 -13.77 8.44 -7.91
CA LYS A 172 -14.88 8.47 -8.86
C LYS A 172 -15.08 7.13 -9.57
N PHE A 173 -13.99 6.48 -9.96
CA PHE A 173 -14.02 5.18 -10.65
C PHE A 173 -14.61 4.08 -9.76
N TYR A 174 -14.22 4.04 -8.48
CA TYR A 174 -14.67 3.04 -7.50
C TYR A 174 -15.90 3.46 -6.69
N LYS A 175 -16.62 4.52 -7.06
CA LYS A 175 -17.70 5.13 -6.25
C LYS A 175 -18.74 4.14 -5.70
N ASN A 176 -19.04 3.07 -6.46
CA ASN A 176 -20.06 2.07 -6.09
C ASN A 176 -19.55 1.00 -5.10
N GLN A 177 -18.22 0.84 -4.97
CA GLN A 177 -17.56 -0.10 -4.05
C GLN A 177 -16.71 0.64 -3.00
N LEU A 178 -16.85 1.98 -2.90
CA LEU A 178 -15.97 2.83 -2.10
C LEU A 178 -16.40 2.85 -0.64
N LEU A 179 -15.48 2.45 0.23
CA LEU A 179 -15.58 2.61 1.69
C LEU A 179 -14.55 3.64 2.14
N GLU A 180 -14.98 4.71 2.80
CA GLU A 180 -14.09 5.76 3.29
C GLU A 180 -13.86 5.62 4.80
N ILE A 181 -12.62 5.66 5.23
CA ILE A 181 -12.25 5.58 6.64
C ILE A 181 -11.26 6.70 7.02
N ASP A 182 -11.40 7.20 8.23
CA ASP A 182 -10.40 8.05 8.86
C ASP A 182 -9.21 7.17 9.30
N ALA A 183 -8.01 7.50 8.83
CA ALA A 183 -6.79 6.76 9.11
C ALA A 183 -5.88 7.41 10.17
N GLU A 184 -6.34 8.46 10.85
CA GLU A 184 -5.55 9.15 11.89
C GLU A 184 -5.62 8.46 13.26
N GLY A 185 -6.58 7.57 13.46
CA GLY A 185 -6.72 6.78 14.68
C GLY A 185 -5.63 5.73 14.88
N THR A 186 -5.76 4.96 15.98
CA THR A 186 -4.87 3.82 16.24
C THR A 186 -5.02 2.75 15.16
N PRO A 187 -3.97 1.94 14.90
CA PRO A 187 -4.06 0.83 13.94
C PRO A 187 -5.27 -0.08 14.16
N GLU A 188 -5.55 -0.41 15.42
CA GLU A 188 -6.65 -1.28 15.82
C GLU A 188 -8.02 -0.65 15.50
N ALA A 189 -8.19 0.64 15.80
CA ALA A 189 -9.42 1.38 15.50
C ALA A 189 -9.69 1.44 13.99
N VAL A 190 -8.65 1.71 13.19
CA VAL A 190 -8.75 1.77 11.72
C VAL A 190 -9.12 0.39 11.13
N VAL A 191 -8.49 -0.69 11.61
CA VAL A 191 -8.82 -2.07 11.21
C VAL A 191 -10.26 -2.42 11.59
N GLN A 192 -10.69 -2.04 12.80
CA GLN A 192 -12.06 -2.31 13.26
C GLN A 192 -13.10 -1.55 12.43
N ALA A 193 -12.85 -0.27 12.15
CA ALA A 193 -13.73 0.56 11.31
C ALA A 193 -13.89 -0.03 9.90
N ALA A 194 -12.77 -0.36 9.24
CA ALA A 194 -12.80 -0.99 7.92
C ALA A 194 -13.55 -2.33 7.93
N SER A 195 -13.30 -3.17 8.95
CA SER A 195 -13.96 -4.46 9.08
C SER A 195 -15.48 -4.34 9.26
N ASN A 196 -15.93 -3.37 10.07
CA ASN A 196 -17.35 -3.13 10.29
C ASN A 196 -18.05 -2.68 9.01
N LEU A 197 -17.40 -1.86 8.18
CA LEU A 197 -17.95 -1.44 6.88
C LEU A 197 -18.07 -2.63 5.93
N ILE A 198 -17.02 -3.45 5.79
CA ILE A 198 -17.01 -4.65 4.92
C ILE A 198 -18.13 -5.63 5.31
N MET A 199 -18.41 -5.80 6.61
CA MET A 199 -19.43 -6.76 7.09
C MET A 199 -20.87 -6.26 6.99
N LYS A 200 -21.09 -4.97 6.67
CA LYS A 200 -22.44 -4.38 6.53
C LYS A 200 -22.96 -4.42 5.10
N GLU A 201 -22.06 -4.63 4.15
CA GLU A 201 -22.38 -4.75 2.72
C GLU A 201 -22.63 -6.22 2.32
#